data_ee085dcb6893e7d7f5e1840f6df33f40
#
_entry.id   ee085dcb6893e7d7f5e1840f6df33f40
#
_cell.length_a   1.000
_cell.length_b   1.000
_cell.length_c   1.000
_cell.angle_alpha   90.00
_cell.angle_beta   90.00
_cell.angle_gamma   90.00
#
_symmetry.space_group_name_H-M   'P 1'
#
loop_
_entity.id
_entity.type
_entity.pdbx_description
1 polymer ?
#
loop_
_entity_poly.entity_id
_entity_poly.type
_entity_poly.pdbx_seq_one_letter_code
_entity_poly.pdbx_strand_id
1 'polypeptide(L)'
;MLAFTLQVPNLEIATQQSPGLGTGGRQGGEAVPYKNFYVEATSVQSAISRAQTMYDKAFFLGNLETVVFQTGLSERDLTRVTEQLMRDETIDKLAYVVATRDSARSVLEARTNAPPATTIEAMWYNDMPQRGYTAPEKLWQFWRDAELIGREPHVPLVEATDDSIRIEGTELYFGYQPVGWLTPDDTVFYNFLAGQVRAISISIPDGNRSFDIRIVRSRAHLREVSTPHGMVLSDDIHIRANLNSTETMAQRPLTNREVERYEDIVERYVQDNCVRVLRALQSVQADTLGFGYCYLIHHPERIYEIRDHWGDAFGRARIRVTVTCRISREGNLL
;
A
#
# COMPACT_ATOMS: atom_id res chain seq x y z
N MET A 1 19.26 -19.17 8.84
CA MET A 1 19.99 -17.90 8.85
C MET A 1 19.32 -17.00 7.84
N LEU A 2 19.19 -15.70 8.10
CA LEU A 2 18.60 -14.73 7.19
C LEU A 2 19.70 -13.76 6.72
N ALA A 3 19.56 -13.28 5.50
CA ALA A 3 20.39 -12.20 4.97
C ALA A 3 19.74 -10.85 5.30
N PHE A 4 20.50 -9.96 5.91
CA PHE A 4 20.08 -8.61 6.25
C PHE A 4 20.91 -7.59 5.49
N THR A 5 20.25 -6.55 5.02
CA THR A 5 20.88 -5.35 4.46
C THR A 5 20.48 -4.17 5.32
N LEU A 6 21.45 -3.51 5.95
CA LEU A 6 21.24 -2.28 6.69
C LEU A 6 21.75 -1.12 5.83
N GLN A 7 20.88 -0.16 5.55
CA GLN A 7 21.19 1.05 4.81
C GLN A 7 21.28 2.25 5.73
N VAL A 8 22.30 3.04 5.61
CA VAL A 8 22.46 4.30 6.33
C VAL A 8 22.78 5.44 5.35
N PRO A 9 22.24 6.66 5.56
CA PRO A 9 22.59 7.81 4.73
C PRO A 9 24.07 8.18 4.89
N ASN A 10 24.69 8.61 3.81
CA ASN A 10 26.06 9.13 3.83
C ASN A 10 26.02 10.65 4.02
N LEU A 11 26.06 11.08 5.27
CA LEU A 11 25.98 12.50 5.65
C LEU A 11 27.10 13.37 5.08
N GLU A 12 28.26 12.81 4.77
CA GLU A 12 29.40 13.54 4.20
C GLU A 12 29.08 14.07 2.79
N ILE A 13 28.26 13.34 2.02
CA ILE A 13 27.84 13.73 0.68
C ILE A 13 26.64 14.67 0.75
N ALA A 14 25.72 14.44 1.69
CA ALA A 14 24.54 15.29 1.87
C ALA A 14 24.92 16.75 2.21
N THR A 15 26.01 16.97 2.94
CA THR A 15 26.52 18.29 3.29
C THR A 15 27.24 19.01 2.15
N GLN A 16 27.73 18.28 1.14
CA GLN A 16 28.44 18.87 -0.03
C GLN A 16 27.48 19.33 -1.15
N GLN A 17 26.23 18.92 -1.12
CA GLN A 17 25.22 19.34 -2.11
C GLN A 17 24.43 20.60 -1.71
N SER A 18 24.78 21.27 -0.62
CA SER A 18 24.22 22.59 -0.29
C SER A 18 24.73 23.64 -1.32
N PRO A 19 23.82 24.36 -2.02
CA PRO A 19 24.22 25.37 -2.99
C PRO A 19 24.81 26.60 -2.29
N GLY A 20 26.11 26.68 -2.19
CA GLY A 20 26.72 27.89 -1.66
C GLY A 20 28.11 27.73 -1.05
N LEU A 21 29.08 27.12 -1.72
CA LEU A 21 30.49 27.52 -1.72
C LEU A 21 31.24 26.74 -2.81
N GLY A 22 31.53 27.40 -3.88
CA GLY A 22 32.37 26.83 -4.94
C GLY A 22 33.80 26.59 -4.45
N THR A 23 34.25 25.36 -4.55
CA THR A 23 35.67 25.05 -4.75
C THR A 23 35.78 23.87 -5.69
N GLY A 24 36.52 24.09 -6.74
CA GLY A 24 36.63 23.25 -7.93
C GLY A 24 37.10 21.82 -7.73
N GLY A 25 36.64 21.01 -8.63
CA GLY A 25 37.37 19.92 -9.27
C GLY A 25 37.76 18.76 -8.39
N ARG A 26 36.94 17.68 -8.40
CA ARG A 26 37.46 16.33 -8.47
C ARG A 26 36.56 15.49 -9.35
N GLN A 27 37.06 15.04 -10.49
CA GLN A 27 36.62 13.85 -11.20
C GLN A 27 36.79 12.68 -10.27
N GLY A 28 35.70 12.07 -9.86
CA GLY A 28 35.67 10.85 -9.07
C GLY A 28 34.23 10.36 -9.03
N GLY A 29 34.00 9.09 -9.36
CA GLY A 29 32.74 8.41 -9.54
C GLY A 29 31.57 8.95 -8.72
N GLU A 30 30.37 8.87 -9.25
CA GLU A 30 29.13 9.30 -8.60
C GLU A 30 29.08 8.74 -7.17
N ALA A 31 29.31 9.63 -6.20
CA ALA A 31 29.34 9.25 -4.81
C ALA A 31 27.89 8.92 -4.37
N VAL A 32 27.65 7.67 -4.04
CA VAL A 32 26.34 7.17 -3.62
C VAL A 32 25.96 7.78 -2.27
N PRO A 33 24.75 8.36 -2.14
CA PRO A 33 24.33 9.08 -0.93
C PRO A 33 24.07 8.18 0.31
N TYR A 34 24.42 6.91 0.25
CA TYR A 34 24.19 5.94 1.32
C TYR A 34 25.30 4.87 1.38
N LYS A 35 25.32 4.12 2.49
CA LYS A 35 26.14 2.91 2.66
C LYS A 35 25.24 1.74 3.01
N ASN A 36 25.50 0.58 2.40
CA ASN A 36 24.83 -0.68 2.69
C ASN A 36 25.77 -1.62 3.41
N PHE A 37 25.27 -2.30 4.45
CA PHE A 37 25.97 -3.31 5.21
C PHE A 37 25.23 -4.63 5.07
N TYR A 38 25.94 -5.65 4.60
CA TYR A 38 25.38 -6.98 4.34
C TYR A 38 25.85 -7.94 5.40
N VAL A 39 24.91 -8.58 6.08
CA VAL A 39 25.22 -9.55 7.13
C VAL A 39 24.24 -10.71 7.11
N GLU A 40 24.74 -11.89 7.41
CA GLU A 40 23.92 -13.05 7.71
C GLU A 40 23.78 -13.20 9.22
N ALA A 41 22.56 -13.33 9.70
CA ALA A 41 22.28 -13.42 11.13
C ALA A 41 21.04 -14.27 11.42
N THR A 42 20.89 -14.66 12.68
CA THR A 42 19.70 -15.39 13.14
C THR A 42 18.63 -14.47 13.72
N SER A 43 18.94 -13.20 13.96
CA SER A 43 18.04 -12.22 14.55
C SER A 43 18.40 -10.80 14.10
N VAL A 44 17.45 -9.87 14.23
CA VAL A 44 17.66 -8.44 13.94
C VAL A 44 18.79 -7.88 14.80
N GLN A 45 18.77 -8.15 16.12
CA GLN A 45 19.80 -7.67 17.04
C GLN A 45 21.19 -8.21 16.69
N SER A 46 21.28 -9.49 16.29
CA SER A 46 22.55 -10.08 15.84
C SER A 46 23.01 -9.47 14.51
N ALA A 47 22.08 -9.11 13.61
CA ALA A 47 22.41 -8.42 12.37
C ALA A 47 23.00 -7.02 12.65
N ILE A 48 22.38 -6.25 13.51
CA ILE A 48 22.85 -4.93 13.94
C ILE A 48 24.24 -5.04 14.56
N SER A 49 24.45 -5.98 15.50
CA SER A 49 25.73 -6.19 16.17
C SER A 49 26.84 -6.57 15.18
N ARG A 50 26.53 -7.40 14.17
CA ARG A 50 27.50 -7.75 13.12
C ARG A 50 27.81 -6.57 12.21
N ALA A 51 26.79 -5.83 11.79
CA ALA A 51 26.96 -4.64 10.95
C ALA A 51 27.79 -3.57 11.70
N GLN A 52 27.62 -3.46 13.02
CA GLN A 52 28.39 -2.52 13.87
C GLN A 52 29.90 -2.76 13.79
N THR A 53 30.35 -3.99 13.52
CA THR A 53 31.80 -4.27 13.35
C THR A 53 32.39 -3.66 12.08
N MET A 54 31.56 -3.26 11.13
CA MET A 54 31.94 -2.69 9.83
C MET A 54 31.70 -1.18 9.76
N TYR A 55 31.17 -0.57 10.82
CA TYR A 55 30.77 0.82 10.84
C TYR A 55 31.31 1.54 12.09
N ASP A 56 31.93 2.69 11.86
CA ASP A 56 32.58 3.52 12.90
C ASP A 56 31.60 4.36 13.74
N LYS A 57 30.32 4.41 13.34
CA LYS A 57 29.25 5.12 14.04
C LYS A 57 28.22 4.11 14.55
N ALA A 58 27.49 4.46 15.62
CA ALA A 58 26.41 3.61 16.12
C ALA A 58 25.23 3.56 15.14
N PHE A 59 24.68 2.37 14.91
CA PHE A 59 23.38 2.24 14.23
C PHE A 59 22.29 2.77 15.16
N PHE A 60 21.51 3.74 14.68
CA PHE A 60 20.35 4.27 15.36
C PHE A 60 19.09 4.01 14.52
N LEU A 61 18.25 3.12 15.00
CA LEU A 61 17.02 2.70 14.31
C LEU A 61 15.77 3.50 14.72
N GLY A 62 15.95 4.53 15.56
CA GLY A 62 14.87 5.44 15.91
C GLY A 62 14.40 6.33 14.77
N ASN A 63 15.14 6.36 13.66
CA ASN A 63 14.76 7.00 12.41
C ASN A 63 14.64 5.98 11.28
N LEU A 64 14.17 4.78 11.57
CA LEU A 64 13.93 3.77 10.54
C LEU A 64 12.80 4.24 9.62
N GLU A 65 13.11 4.44 8.34
CA GLU A 65 12.16 4.94 7.34
C GLU A 65 11.39 3.81 6.66
N THR A 66 12.09 2.73 6.31
CA THR A 66 11.51 1.64 5.51
C THR A 66 12.07 0.28 5.92
N VAL A 67 11.21 -0.72 5.97
CA VAL A 67 11.53 -2.14 6.09
C VAL A 67 11.15 -2.84 4.79
N VAL A 68 12.10 -3.51 4.15
CA VAL A 68 11.88 -4.25 2.90
C VAL A 68 11.90 -5.74 3.19
N PHE A 69 10.79 -6.42 2.95
CA PHE A 69 10.71 -7.87 3.00
C PHE A 69 10.81 -8.48 1.60
N GLN A 70 11.60 -9.54 1.46
CA GLN A 70 11.55 -10.35 0.26
C GLN A 70 10.33 -11.28 0.33
N THR A 71 9.52 -11.34 -0.73
CA THR A 71 8.45 -12.33 -0.85
C THR A 71 9.07 -13.73 -0.82
N GLY A 72 8.41 -14.66 -0.15
CA GLY A 72 8.95 -16.03 0.02
C GLY A 72 9.77 -16.23 1.30
N LEU A 73 9.89 -15.22 2.16
CA LEU A 73 10.25 -15.49 3.56
C LEU A 73 9.25 -16.47 4.15
N SER A 74 9.74 -17.44 4.94
CA SER A 74 8.83 -18.34 5.65
C SER A 74 8.00 -17.55 6.67
N GLU A 75 6.75 -17.97 6.91
CA GLU A 75 5.89 -17.41 7.95
C GLU A 75 6.64 -17.27 9.27
N ARG A 76 7.33 -18.34 9.70
CA ARG A 76 8.13 -18.36 10.93
C ARG A 76 9.21 -17.26 10.96
N ASP A 77 9.89 -17.03 9.83
CA ASP A 77 10.97 -16.04 9.78
C ASP A 77 10.40 -14.62 9.77
N LEU A 78 9.31 -14.40 9.04
CA LEU A 78 8.64 -13.10 9.00
C LEU A 78 8.04 -12.73 10.35
N THR A 79 7.34 -13.66 11.02
CA THR A 79 6.84 -13.50 12.41
C THR A 79 7.98 -13.10 13.33
N ARG A 80 9.06 -13.88 13.32
CA ARG A 80 10.21 -13.64 14.21
C ARG A 80 10.86 -12.27 13.98
N VAL A 81 11.07 -11.88 12.74
CA VAL A 81 11.68 -10.57 12.40
C VAL A 81 10.75 -9.44 12.82
N THR A 82 9.46 -9.54 12.48
CA THR A 82 8.46 -8.52 12.83
C THR A 82 8.31 -8.36 14.34
N GLU A 83 8.23 -9.46 15.10
CA GLU A 83 8.19 -9.40 16.56
C GLU A 83 9.44 -8.74 17.15
N GLN A 84 10.63 -9.04 16.64
CA GLN A 84 11.86 -8.43 17.11
C GLN A 84 11.89 -6.92 16.84
N LEU A 85 11.47 -6.50 15.64
CA LEU A 85 11.34 -5.09 15.30
C LEU A 85 10.30 -4.39 16.20
N MET A 86 9.20 -5.06 16.55
CA MET A 86 8.14 -4.49 17.39
C MET A 86 8.52 -4.41 18.86
N ARG A 87 9.28 -5.37 19.39
CA ARG A 87 9.68 -5.42 20.81
C ARG A 87 10.83 -4.48 21.15
N ASP A 88 11.66 -4.09 20.19
CA ASP A 88 12.77 -3.18 20.41
C ASP A 88 12.27 -1.73 20.49
N GLU A 89 12.31 -1.14 21.68
CA GLU A 89 11.82 0.21 21.96
C GLU A 89 12.58 1.30 21.18
N THR A 90 13.79 1.02 20.73
CA THR A 90 14.64 1.97 20.00
C THR A 90 14.31 2.07 18.52
N ILE A 91 13.48 1.16 17.98
CA ILE A 91 13.10 1.12 16.57
C ILE A 91 11.83 1.93 16.33
N ASP A 92 11.82 2.77 15.28
CA ASP A 92 10.61 3.48 14.86
C ASP A 92 9.57 2.51 14.27
N LYS A 93 8.39 2.46 14.86
CA LYS A 93 7.26 1.64 14.41
C LYS A 93 6.44 2.31 13.30
N LEU A 94 6.72 3.58 13.00
CA LEU A 94 6.10 4.33 11.92
C LEU A 94 6.81 4.12 10.57
N ALA A 95 7.92 3.36 10.56
CA ALA A 95 8.57 2.93 9.34
C ALA A 95 7.58 2.27 8.38
N TYR A 96 7.70 2.54 7.09
CA TYR A 96 6.90 1.84 6.07
C TYR A 96 7.40 0.42 5.86
N VAL A 97 6.47 -0.49 5.61
CA VAL A 97 6.78 -1.85 5.20
C VAL A 97 6.47 -2.01 3.73
N VAL A 98 7.40 -2.60 2.99
CA VAL A 98 7.20 -2.95 1.59
C VAL A 98 7.70 -4.38 1.33
N ALA A 99 7.12 -5.04 0.35
CA ALA A 99 7.58 -6.33 -0.14
C ALA A 99 8.26 -6.19 -1.50
N THR A 100 9.12 -7.14 -1.83
CA THR A 100 9.71 -7.27 -3.17
C THR A 100 9.85 -8.73 -3.55
N ARG A 101 9.63 -9.06 -4.83
CA ARG A 101 9.88 -10.41 -5.38
C ARG A 101 11.34 -10.67 -5.63
N ASP A 102 12.09 -9.61 -5.86
CA ASP A 102 13.53 -9.65 -5.97
C ASP A 102 14.19 -9.77 -4.60
N SER A 103 15.50 -9.64 -4.52
CA SER A 103 16.15 -9.55 -3.23
C SER A 103 15.85 -8.19 -2.57
N ALA A 104 15.61 -8.17 -1.26
CA ALA A 104 15.50 -6.90 -0.52
C ALA A 104 16.75 -6.02 -0.69
N ARG A 105 17.89 -6.67 -0.93
CA ARG A 105 19.16 -6.01 -1.26
C ARG A 105 19.07 -5.19 -2.55
N SER A 106 18.50 -5.74 -3.64
CA SER A 106 18.42 -5.04 -4.93
C SER A 106 17.60 -3.75 -4.82
N VAL A 107 16.54 -3.76 -4.01
CA VAL A 107 15.73 -2.55 -3.74
C VAL A 107 16.58 -1.49 -3.03
N LEU A 108 17.39 -1.88 -2.04
CA LEU A 108 18.26 -0.95 -1.31
C LEU A 108 19.53 -0.56 -2.07
N GLU A 109 19.81 -1.21 -3.21
CA GLU A 109 20.91 -0.87 -4.15
C GLU A 109 20.42 -0.11 -5.39
N ALA A 110 19.11 0.13 -5.52
CA ALA A 110 18.55 0.84 -6.65
C ALA A 110 19.18 2.25 -6.78
N ARG A 111 19.47 2.65 -8.01
CA ARG A 111 20.03 3.97 -8.30
C ARG A 111 18.94 5.02 -8.25
N THR A 112 18.86 5.72 -7.13
CA THR A 112 17.89 6.77 -6.88
C THR A 112 18.61 8.06 -6.46
N ASN A 113 17.98 9.23 -6.63
CA ASN A 113 18.56 10.52 -6.27
C ASN A 113 18.78 10.70 -4.76
N ALA A 114 17.97 10.03 -3.94
CA ALA A 114 18.09 9.95 -2.49
C ALA A 114 18.35 8.50 -2.09
N PRO A 115 18.68 8.17 -0.84
CA PRO A 115 18.72 6.78 -0.39
C PRO A 115 17.43 6.05 -0.77
N PRO A 116 17.49 4.80 -1.28
CA PRO A 116 16.30 4.02 -1.64
C PRO A 116 15.21 3.96 -0.57
N ALA A 117 15.59 3.80 0.70
CA ALA A 117 14.64 3.81 1.81
C ALA A 117 13.89 5.15 1.92
N THR A 118 14.61 6.26 1.82
CA THR A 118 14.03 7.63 1.81
C THR A 118 13.17 7.86 0.55
N THR A 119 13.58 7.30 -0.60
CA THR A 119 12.79 7.38 -1.83
C THR A 119 11.45 6.66 -1.68
N ILE A 120 11.44 5.47 -1.07
CA ILE A 120 10.21 4.72 -0.79
C ILE A 120 9.33 5.52 0.17
N GLU A 121 9.86 6.03 1.26
CA GLU A 121 9.10 6.86 2.20
C GLU A 121 8.48 8.08 1.50
N ALA A 122 9.26 8.78 0.67
CA ALA A 122 8.82 9.96 -0.07
C ALA A 122 7.67 9.64 -1.05
N MET A 123 7.63 8.43 -1.64
CA MET A 123 6.53 7.99 -2.49
C MET A 123 5.19 8.03 -1.77
N TRP A 124 5.16 7.72 -0.46
CA TRP A 124 3.92 7.72 0.32
C TRP A 124 3.64 9.07 0.95
N TYR A 125 4.67 9.78 1.38
CA TYR A 125 4.53 11.04 2.11
C TYR A 125 4.15 12.22 1.21
N ASN A 126 4.79 12.33 0.05
CA ASN A 126 4.61 13.47 -0.86
C ASN A 126 3.52 13.24 -1.90
N ASP A 127 2.94 12.05 -1.97
CA ASP A 127 2.24 11.67 -3.17
C ASP A 127 0.74 11.44 -3.01
N MET A 128 0.01 12.47 -3.32
CA MET A 128 -1.44 12.42 -3.47
C MET A 128 -1.92 11.63 -4.72
N PRO A 129 -1.29 11.74 -5.90
CA PRO A 129 -1.74 11.02 -7.10
C PRO A 129 -1.51 9.52 -7.08
N GLN A 130 -0.44 9.02 -6.46
CA GLN A 130 -0.09 7.59 -6.45
C GLN A 130 -0.85 6.79 -5.38
N ARG A 131 -1.53 7.44 -4.44
CA ARG A 131 -2.33 6.77 -3.40
C ARG A 131 -3.42 5.84 -3.95
N GLY A 132 -3.76 5.98 -5.21
CA GLY A 132 -4.68 5.05 -5.88
C GLY A 132 -4.02 3.71 -6.23
N TYR A 133 -2.77 3.70 -6.67
CA TYR A 133 -2.06 2.53 -7.20
C TYR A 133 -1.26 1.76 -6.14
N THR A 134 -1.27 2.21 -4.91
CA THR A 134 -0.56 1.60 -3.80
C THR A 134 -1.36 1.70 -2.50
N ALA A 135 -1.17 0.76 -1.61
CA ALA A 135 -1.78 0.72 -0.28
C ALA A 135 -0.65 0.68 0.78
N PRO A 136 -0.11 1.85 1.17
CA PRO A 136 1.02 1.91 2.11
C PRO A 136 0.62 1.44 3.50
N GLU A 137 1.53 0.70 4.12
CA GLU A 137 1.37 0.12 5.45
C GLU A 137 2.57 0.48 6.32
N LYS A 138 2.32 0.74 7.60
CA LYS A 138 3.35 0.96 8.63
C LYS A 138 3.69 -0.35 9.35
N LEU A 139 4.90 -0.45 9.89
CA LEU A 139 5.36 -1.63 10.61
C LEU A 139 4.39 -2.05 11.73
N TRP A 140 3.91 -1.09 12.54
CA TRP A 140 2.94 -1.37 13.60
C TRP A 140 1.57 -1.81 13.08
N GLN A 141 1.16 -1.33 11.89
CA GLN A 141 -0.09 -1.71 11.25
C GLN A 141 -0.01 -3.13 10.73
N PHE A 142 1.08 -3.46 10.02
CA PHE A 142 1.35 -4.80 9.54
C PHE A 142 1.34 -5.82 10.68
N TRP A 143 2.06 -5.54 11.77
CA TRP A 143 2.06 -6.40 12.96
C TRP A 143 0.67 -6.50 13.59
N ARG A 144 -0.01 -5.37 13.77
CA ARG A 144 -1.38 -5.36 14.33
C ARG A 144 -2.31 -6.23 13.51
N ASP A 145 -2.31 -6.07 12.17
CA ASP A 145 -3.25 -6.75 11.29
C ASP A 145 -2.92 -8.25 11.18
N ALA A 146 -1.64 -8.65 11.32
CA ALA A 146 -1.25 -10.05 11.41
C ALA A 146 -1.70 -10.75 12.72
N GLU A 147 -1.83 -10.00 13.81
CA GLU A 147 -2.24 -10.51 15.13
C GLU A 147 -3.75 -10.30 15.41
N LEU A 148 -4.41 -9.48 14.61
CA LEU A 148 -5.80 -9.10 14.84
C LEU A 148 -6.75 -10.12 14.22
N ILE A 149 -7.69 -10.63 15.02
CA ILE A 149 -8.71 -11.55 14.51
C ILE A 149 -9.66 -10.79 13.56
N GLY A 150 -9.85 -11.36 12.36
CA GLY A 150 -10.80 -10.84 11.39
C GLY A 150 -10.28 -9.68 10.54
N ARG A 151 -8.98 -9.49 10.51
CA ARG A 151 -8.30 -8.61 9.58
C ARG A 151 -6.92 -9.17 9.23
N GLU A 152 -6.54 -9.06 7.96
CA GLU A 152 -5.28 -9.57 7.47
C GLU A 152 -4.39 -8.43 6.97
N PRO A 153 -3.05 -8.55 7.05
CA PRO A 153 -2.15 -7.50 6.59
C PRO A 153 -2.00 -7.49 5.06
N HIS A 154 -1.55 -6.35 4.57
CA HIS A 154 -1.14 -6.14 3.19
C HIS A 154 0.02 -5.17 3.16
N VAL A 155 0.85 -5.21 2.13
CA VAL A 155 1.95 -4.26 1.96
C VAL A 155 2.15 -3.89 0.50
N PRO A 156 2.65 -2.68 0.19
CA PRO A 156 3.05 -2.34 -1.18
C PRO A 156 4.10 -3.32 -1.70
N LEU A 157 3.93 -3.76 -2.94
CA LEU A 157 4.91 -4.54 -3.67
C LEU A 157 5.73 -3.59 -4.54
N VAL A 158 7.05 -3.64 -4.42
CA VAL A 158 7.99 -2.78 -5.14
C VAL A 158 9.05 -3.59 -5.88
N GLU A 159 9.56 -3.02 -6.96
CA GLU A 159 10.64 -3.58 -7.77
C GLU A 159 11.71 -2.52 -7.99
N ALA A 160 12.97 -2.93 -7.91
CA ALA A 160 14.10 -2.10 -8.33
C ALA A 160 14.19 -2.11 -9.85
N THR A 161 14.27 -0.93 -10.46
CA THR A 161 14.64 -0.76 -11.88
C THR A 161 16.06 -0.19 -11.97
N ASP A 162 16.59 -0.02 -13.18
CA ASP A 162 17.96 0.47 -13.37
C ASP A 162 18.21 1.84 -12.73
N ASP A 163 17.19 2.70 -12.67
CA ASP A 163 17.30 4.10 -12.25
C ASP A 163 16.21 4.55 -11.25
N SER A 164 15.35 3.64 -10.80
CA SER A 164 14.22 3.98 -9.92
C SER A 164 13.70 2.77 -9.12
N ILE A 165 12.70 3.03 -8.30
CA ILE A 165 11.89 2.01 -7.63
C ILE A 165 10.47 2.14 -8.17
N ARG A 166 9.91 1.02 -8.64
CA ARG A 166 8.57 0.95 -9.22
C ARG A 166 7.60 0.26 -8.28
N ILE A 167 6.37 0.74 -8.24
CA ILE A 167 5.27 0.08 -7.54
C ILE A 167 4.70 -1.01 -8.45
N GLU A 168 4.70 -2.25 -7.96
CA GLU A 168 4.21 -3.44 -8.65
C GLU A 168 2.81 -3.87 -8.17
N GLY A 169 2.25 -3.16 -7.19
CA GLY A 169 0.92 -3.41 -6.63
C GLY A 169 0.92 -3.58 -5.12
N THR A 170 0.15 -4.54 -4.63
CA THR A 170 -0.02 -4.81 -3.20
C THR A 170 0.06 -6.31 -2.94
N GLU A 171 0.95 -6.74 -2.07
CA GLU A 171 1.03 -8.11 -1.60
C GLU A 171 0.05 -8.33 -0.45
N LEU A 172 -0.61 -9.49 -0.46
CA LEU A 172 -1.65 -9.89 0.48
C LEU A 172 -1.11 -11.01 1.37
N TYR A 173 -1.44 -10.95 2.64
CA TYR A 173 -1.03 -11.95 3.63
C TYR A 173 -2.24 -12.60 4.29
N PHE A 174 -2.03 -13.81 4.80
CA PHE A 174 -2.86 -14.47 5.79
C PHE A 174 -1.98 -14.68 7.03
N GLY A 175 -2.21 -13.91 8.08
CA GLY A 175 -1.24 -13.74 9.15
C GLY A 175 0.10 -13.22 8.61
N TYR A 176 1.16 -14.01 8.76
CA TYR A 176 2.48 -13.69 8.22
C TYR A 176 2.81 -14.45 6.92
N GLN A 177 1.87 -15.20 6.36
CA GLN A 177 2.07 -15.95 5.13
C GLN A 177 1.63 -15.13 3.92
N PRO A 178 2.50 -14.85 2.93
CA PRO A 178 2.08 -14.26 1.68
C PRO A 178 1.19 -15.23 0.90
N VAL A 179 -0.01 -14.79 0.50
CA VAL A 179 -1.03 -15.65 -0.14
C VAL A 179 -1.44 -15.17 -1.54
N GLY A 180 -1.07 -13.96 -1.92
CA GLY A 180 -1.40 -13.41 -3.23
C GLY A 180 -1.02 -11.95 -3.36
N TRP A 181 -1.40 -11.36 -4.46
CA TRP A 181 -1.10 -9.96 -4.74
C TRP A 181 -2.15 -9.34 -5.68
N LEU A 182 -2.30 -8.04 -5.58
CA LEU A 182 -3.09 -7.21 -6.46
C LEU A 182 -2.17 -6.44 -7.41
N THR A 183 -2.55 -6.31 -8.68
CA THR A 183 -1.86 -5.42 -9.62
C THR A 183 -2.01 -3.96 -9.18
N PRO A 184 -1.24 -3.01 -9.73
CA PRO A 184 -1.45 -1.58 -9.45
C PRO A 184 -2.89 -1.15 -9.77
N ASP A 185 -3.45 -1.59 -10.90
CA ASP A 185 -4.84 -1.27 -11.28
C ASP A 185 -5.86 -1.89 -10.32
N ASP A 186 -5.66 -3.11 -9.85
CA ASP A 186 -6.51 -3.74 -8.84
C ASP A 186 -6.41 -3.03 -7.49
N THR A 187 -5.22 -2.52 -7.15
CA THR A 187 -5.00 -1.75 -5.93
C THR A 187 -5.82 -0.46 -5.92
N VAL A 188 -6.09 0.15 -7.07
CA VAL A 188 -7.01 1.30 -7.14
C VAL A 188 -8.39 0.92 -6.61
N PHE A 189 -8.93 -0.22 -7.03
CA PHE A 189 -10.27 -0.67 -6.60
C PHE A 189 -10.26 -1.20 -5.16
N TYR A 190 -9.15 -1.79 -4.71
CA TYR A 190 -8.91 -2.07 -3.30
C TYR A 190 -8.99 -0.80 -2.44
N ASN A 191 -8.37 0.28 -2.89
CA ASN A 191 -8.41 1.57 -2.20
C ASN A 191 -9.79 2.23 -2.24
N PHE A 192 -10.63 1.96 -3.25
CA PHE A 192 -12.05 2.34 -3.21
C PHE A 192 -12.79 1.60 -2.10
N LEU A 193 -12.62 0.28 -1.99
CA LEU A 193 -13.18 -0.55 -0.92
C LEU A 193 -12.69 -0.09 0.47
N ALA A 194 -11.43 0.31 0.58
CA ALA A 194 -10.86 0.86 1.81
C ALA A 194 -11.23 2.33 2.08
N GLY A 195 -11.93 2.99 1.16
CA GLY A 195 -12.31 4.41 1.27
C GLY A 195 -11.13 5.39 1.26
N GLN A 196 -10.00 4.99 0.68
CA GLN A 196 -8.74 5.74 0.72
C GLN A 196 -8.42 6.52 -0.56
N VAL A 197 -9.20 6.37 -1.63
CA VAL A 197 -8.94 7.05 -2.90
C VAL A 197 -9.14 8.55 -2.78
N ARG A 198 -8.11 9.32 -3.17
CA ARG A 198 -8.12 10.78 -3.20
C ARG A 198 -7.27 11.30 -4.35
N ALA A 199 -7.78 12.33 -5.04
CA ALA A 199 -7.03 13.10 -6.05
C ALA A 199 -6.42 12.27 -7.19
N ILE A 200 -7.04 11.14 -7.57
CA ILE A 200 -6.63 10.30 -8.69
C ILE A 200 -7.48 10.60 -9.92
N SER A 201 -6.84 10.54 -11.09
CA SER A 201 -7.55 10.54 -12.38
C SER A 201 -7.58 9.13 -12.95
N ILE A 202 -8.76 8.70 -13.37
CA ILE A 202 -8.97 7.39 -14.01
C ILE A 202 -9.72 7.58 -15.33
N SER A 203 -9.36 6.77 -16.32
CA SER A 203 -10.06 6.69 -17.59
C SER A 203 -11.12 5.60 -17.53
N ILE A 204 -12.37 5.94 -17.85
CA ILE A 204 -13.50 5.03 -17.76
C ILE A 204 -14.02 4.74 -19.17
N PRO A 205 -14.19 3.46 -19.54
CA PRO A 205 -14.71 3.08 -20.84
C PRO A 205 -16.20 3.42 -20.97
N ASP A 206 -16.58 3.96 -22.15
CA ASP A 206 -17.96 4.25 -22.54
C ASP A 206 -18.19 3.75 -23.98
N GLY A 207 -18.49 2.47 -24.14
CA GLY A 207 -18.58 1.79 -25.44
C GLY A 207 -17.21 1.74 -26.14
N ASN A 208 -17.11 2.33 -27.34
CA ASN A 208 -15.85 2.41 -28.10
C ASN A 208 -14.99 3.63 -27.74
N ARG A 209 -15.39 4.39 -26.75
CA ARG A 209 -14.71 5.62 -26.27
C ARG A 209 -14.36 5.47 -24.80
N SER A 210 -13.64 6.43 -24.28
CA SER A 210 -13.40 6.60 -22.86
C SER A 210 -13.53 8.07 -22.47
N PHE A 211 -13.73 8.31 -21.19
CA PHE A 211 -13.67 9.65 -20.62
C PHE A 211 -12.85 9.65 -19.33
N ASP A 212 -12.22 10.76 -19.04
CA ASP A 212 -11.39 10.92 -17.86
C ASP A 212 -12.15 11.61 -16.74
N ILE A 213 -12.07 11.01 -15.56
CA ILE A 213 -12.67 11.53 -14.35
C ILE A 213 -11.61 11.68 -13.27
N ARG A 214 -11.63 12.81 -12.58
CA ARG A 214 -10.79 13.04 -11.40
C ARG A 214 -11.59 12.77 -10.14
N ILE A 215 -11.24 11.71 -9.44
CA ILE A 215 -11.78 11.42 -8.12
C ILE A 215 -11.22 12.42 -7.12
N VAL A 216 -12.06 13.24 -6.54
CA VAL A 216 -11.68 14.20 -5.50
C VAL A 216 -11.55 13.47 -4.16
N ARG A 217 -12.49 12.59 -3.87
CA ARG A 217 -12.53 11.80 -2.63
C ARG A 217 -13.47 10.62 -2.77
N SER A 218 -13.08 9.49 -2.20
CA SER A 218 -14.00 8.39 -1.88
C SER A 218 -14.14 8.20 -0.37
N ARG A 219 -15.22 7.54 0.02
CA ARG A 219 -15.45 7.01 1.37
C ARG A 219 -16.10 5.65 1.20
N ALA A 220 -15.75 4.70 2.04
CA ALA A 220 -16.34 3.39 2.11
C ALA A 220 -16.90 3.13 3.51
N HIS A 221 -17.96 2.35 3.58
CA HIS A 221 -18.59 1.95 4.83
C HIS A 221 -18.83 0.45 4.80
N LEU A 222 -17.87 -0.27 5.38
CA LEU A 222 -17.96 -1.71 5.54
C LEU A 222 -19.07 -2.06 6.52
N ARG A 223 -19.87 -3.05 6.14
CA ARG A 223 -20.91 -3.63 6.99
C ARG A 223 -20.95 -5.12 6.77
N GLU A 224 -21.27 -5.85 7.81
CA GLU A 224 -21.68 -7.22 7.70
C GLU A 224 -23.15 -7.34 8.11
N VAL A 225 -23.85 -8.24 7.47
CA VAL A 225 -25.25 -8.53 7.79
C VAL A 225 -25.41 -10.04 7.83
N SER A 226 -25.68 -10.57 9.03
CA SER A 226 -26.08 -11.97 9.20
C SER A 226 -27.51 -12.15 8.74
N THR A 227 -27.73 -13.07 7.80
CA THR A 227 -29.07 -13.42 7.31
C THR A 227 -29.36 -14.90 7.54
N PRO A 228 -30.65 -15.33 7.51
CA PRO A 228 -30.99 -16.76 7.57
C PRO A 228 -30.31 -17.60 6.47
N HIS A 229 -29.84 -16.97 5.40
CA HIS A 229 -29.19 -17.60 4.23
C HIS A 229 -27.66 -17.46 4.25
N GLY A 230 -27.07 -17.03 5.36
CA GLY A 230 -25.62 -16.84 5.52
C GLY A 230 -25.22 -15.38 5.69
N MET A 231 -23.92 -15.16 5.80
CA MET A 231 -23.32 -13.83 5.96
C MET A 231 -23.29 -13.07 4.64
N VAL A 232 -23.61 -11.79 4.69
CA VAL A 232 -23.47 -10.83 3.58
C VAL A 232 -22.48 -9.77 4.00
N LEU A 233 -21.38 -9.66 3.27
CA LEU A 233 -20.41 -8.59 3.39
C LEU A 233 -20.83 -7.46 2.46
N SER A 234 -21.11 -6.29 3.00
CA SER A 234 -21.50 -5.15 2.18
C SER A 234 -20.55 -3.98 2.37
N ASP A 235 -20.29 -3.27 1.28
CA ASP A 235 -19.56 -2.02 1.30
C ASP A 235 -20.32 -0.96 0.50
N ASP A 236 -20.58 0.18 1.15
CA ASP A 236 -21.25 1.33 0.56
C ASP A 236 -20.21 2.42 0.25
N ILE A 237 -19.86 2.57 -1.02
CA ILE A 237 -18.83 3.47 -1.51
C ILE A 237 -19.45 4.76 -2.04
N HIS A 238 -19.01 5.91 -1.49
CA HIS A 238 -19.44 7.23 -1.93
C HIS A 238 -18.27 7.98 -2.59
N ILE A 239 -18.46 8.38 -3.84
CA ILE A 239 -17.47 9.05 -4.67
C ILE A 239 -17.90 10.49 -4.95
N ARG A 240 -16.96 11.42 -4.76
CA ARG A 240 -17.03 12.77 -5.32
C ARG A 240 -15.98 12.91 -6.40
N ALA A 241 -16.38 13.39 -7.56
CA ALA A 241 -15.50 13.47 -8.72
C ALA A 241 -15.77 14.71 -9.55
N ASN A 242 -14.77 15.07 -10.37
CA ASN A 242 -14.87 16.08 -11.41
C ASN A 242 -14.64 15.41 -12.75
N LEU A 243 -15.42 15.76 -13.75
CA LEU A 243 -15.22 15.30 -15.10
C LEU A 243 -14.12 16.17 -15.73
N ASN A 244 -13.00 15.56 -16.12
CA ASN A 244 -11.85 16.32 -16.65
C ASN A 244 -12.04 16.70 -18.11
N SER A 245 -12.46 15.76 -18.95
CA SER A 245 -12.70 16.02 -20.37
C SER A 245 -13.67 15.01 -20.97
N THR A 246 -14.54 15.49 -21.82
CA THR A 246 -15.32 14.70 -22.79
C THR A 246 -15.36 15.46 -24.10
N GLU A 247 -15.57 14.74 -25.21
CA GLU A 247 -15.75 15.41 -26.52
C GLU A 247 -16.94 16.39 -26.49
N THR A 248 -17.97 16.12 -25.71
CA THR A 248 -19.16 16.97 -25.57
C THR A 248 -18.84 18.26 -24.84
N MET A 249 -17.99 18.23 -23.80
CA MET A 249 -17.60 19.43 -23.04
C MET A 249 -16.83 20.44 -23.87
N ALA A 250 -16.07 19.95 -24.87
CA ALA A 250 -15.36 20.84 -25.79
C ALA A 250 -16.30 21.68 -26.67
N GLN A 251 -17.56 21.27 -26.79
CA GLN A 251 -18.56 21.91 -27.67
C GLN A 251 -19.59 22.75 -26.91
N ARG A 252 -20.02 22.31 -25.72
CA ARG A 252 -21.04 22.96 -24.89
C ARG A 252 -21.03 22.43 -23.44
N PRO A 253 -21.62 23.15 -22.48
CA PRO A 253 -21.88 22.65 -21.16
C PRO A 253 -22.77 21.39 -21.16
N LEU A 254 -22.49 20.45 -20.25
CA LEU A 254 -23.28 19.24 -20.10
C LEU A 254 -24.67 19.53 -19.48
N THR A 255 -25.65 18.85 -19.97
CA THR A 255 -26.99 18.82 -19.36
C THR A 255 -27.02 17.95 -18.11
N ASN A 256 -28.02 18.12 -17.23
CA ASN A 256 -28.20 17.28 -16.05
C ASN A 256 -28.28 15.80 -16.40
N ARG A 257 -29.01 15.43 -17.44
CA ARG A 257 -29.16 14.05 -17.90
C ARG A 257 -27.85 13.43 -18.38
N GLU A 258 -26.97 14.22 -19.00
CA GLU A 258 -25.65 13.75 -19.40
C GLU A 258 -24.75 13.51 -18.20
N VAL A 259 -24.78 14.37 -17.19
CA VAL A 259 -24.05 14.20 -15.94
C VAL A 259 -24.53 12.94 -15.20
N GLU A 260 -25.85 12.76 -15.04
CA GLU A 260 -26.44 11.55 -14.45
C GLU A 260 -26.00 10.28 -15.20
N ARG A 261 -25.99 10.31 -16.55
CA ARG A 261 -25.47 9.19 -17.35
C ARG A 261 -23.99 8.88 -17.04
N TYR A 262 -23.15 9.88 -16.90
CA TYR A 262 -21.74 9.67 -16.52
C TYR A 262 -21.60 9.15 -15.08
N GLU A 263 -22.41 9.65 -14.14
CA GLU A 263 -22.46 9.11 -12.77
C GLU A 263 -22.80 7.62 -12.79
N ASP A 264 -23.85 7.21 -13.52
CA ASP A 264 -24.25 5.80 -13.66
C ASP A 264 -23.15 4.90 -14.28
N ILE A 265 -22.37 5.42 -15.23
CA ILE A 265 -21.27 4.66 -15.85
C ILE A 265 -20.15 4.49 -14.83
N VAL A 266 -19.78 5.55 -14.11
CA VAL A 266 -18.75 5.50 -13.04
C VAL A 266 -19.16 4.51 -11.95
N GLU A 267 -20.39 4.60 -11.47
CA GLU A 267 -20.92 3.74 -10.41
C GLU A 267 -20.78 2.25 -10.80
N ARG A 268 -21.25 1.88 -11.99
CA ARG A 268 -21.16 0.50 -12.51
C ARG A 268 -19.70 0.06 -12.68
N TYR A 269 -18.87 0.88 -13.30
CA TYR A 269 -17.48 0.54 -13.55
C TYR A 269 -16.71 0.29 -12.26
N VAL A 270 -16.84 1.19 -11.26
CA VAL A 270 -16.20 1.03 -9.96
C VAL A 270 -16.78 -0.17 -9.21
N GLN A 271 -18.10 -0.34 -9.21
CA GLN A 271 -18.76 -1.47 -8.55
C GLN A 271 -18.28 -2.82 -9.07
N ASP A 272 -18.24 -3.01 -10.41
CA ASP A 272 -17.84 -4.27 -11.03
C ASP A 272 -16.39 -4.62 -10.71
N ASN A 273 -15.50 -3.64 -10.76
CA ASN A 273 -14.09 -3.83 -10.41
C ASN A 273 -13.87 -4.05 -8.91
N CYS A 274 -14.58 -3.35 -8.04
CA CYS A 274 -14.54 -3.59 -6.59
C CYS A 274 -15.02 -5.01 -6.23
N VAL A 275 -16.09 -5.49 -6.87
CA VAL A 275 -16.56 -6.89 -6.69
C VAL A 275 -15.51 -7.88 -7.18
N ARG A 276 -14.83 -7.61 -8.30
CA ARG A 276 -13.75 -8.46 -8.81
C ARG A 276 -12.59 -8.54 -7.81
N VAL A 277 -12.12 -7.40 -7.29
CA VAL A 277 -11.04 -7.35 -6.29
C VAL A 277 -11.46 -8.06 -5.00
N LEU A 278 -12.67 -7.82 -4.50
CA LEU A 278 -13.14 -8.47 -3.27
C LEU A 278 -13.23 -10.00 -3.43
N ARG A 279 -13.60 -10.49 -4.63
CA ARG A 279 -13.54 -11.93 -4.93
C ARG A 279 -12.10 -12.46 -4.97
N ALA A 280 -11.15 -11.67 -5.45
CA ALA A 280 -9.73 -12.05 -5.38
C ALA A 280 -9.26 -12.19 -3.94
N LEU A 281 -9.62 -11.26 -3.05
CA LEU A 281 -9.33 -11.35 -1.61
C LEU A 281 -9.98 -12.61 -0.99
N GLN A 282 -11.24 -12.90 -1.34
CA GLN A 282 -11.94 -14.11 -0.88
C GLN A 282 -11.28 -15.40 -1.34
N SER A 283 -10.76 -15.44 -2.58
CA SER A 283 -10.12 -16.63 -3.14
C SER A 283 -8.86 -17.06 -2.38
N VAL A 284 -8.18 -16.10 -1.75
CA VAL A 284 -7.00 -16.32 -0.90
C VAL A 284 -7.31 -16.20 0.59
N GLN A 285 -8.59 -16.04 0.95
CA GLN A 285 -9.09 -15.96 2.32
C GLN A 285 -8.49 -14.80 3.16
N ALA A 286 -7.92 -13.79 2.50
CA ALA A 286 -7.27 -12.64 3.13
C ALA A 286 -8.24 -11.46 3.27
N ASP A 287 -8.84 -11.30 4.43
CA ASP A 287 -9.70 -10.16 4.76
C ASP A 287 -8.89 -8.91 5.14
N THR A 288 -8.16 -8.37 4.19
CA THR A 288 -7.33 -7.17 4.39
C THR A 288 -8.15 -5.89 4.61
N LEU A 289 -9.45 -5.92 4.32
CA LEU A 289 -10.37 -4.81 4.56
C LEU A 289 -10.89 -4.79 6.01
N GLY A 290 -10.92 -5.95 6.69
CA GLY A 290 -11.32 -6.06 8.08
C GLY A 290 -12.82 -6.21 8.31
N PHE A 291 -13.54 -6.89 7.44
CA PHE A 291 -14.96 -7.24 7.66
C PHE A 291 -15.15 -8.05 8.94
N GLY A 292 -14.22 -9.00 9.22
CA GLY A 292 -14.27 -9.80 10.44
C GLY A 292 -14.05 -8.98 11.69
N TYR A 293 -13.13 -8.03 11.64
CA TYR A 293 -12.94 -7.09 12.73
C TYR A 293 -14.19 -6.21 12.94
N CYS A 294 -14.80 -5.72 11.86
CA CYS A 294 -16.05 -4.98 11.93
C CYS A 294 -17.17 -5.83 12.55
N TYR A 295 -17.26 -7.12 12.18
CA TYR A 295 -18.21 -8.07 12.78
C TYR A 295 -17.98 -8.25 14.27
N LEU A 296 -16.74 -8.45 14.70
CA LEU A 296 -16.39 -8.67 16.11
C LEU A 296 -16.63 -7.45 17.00
N ILE A 297 -16.54 -6.23 16.47
CA ILE A 297 -16.91 -5.01 17.21
C ILE A 297 -18.40 -5.08 17.63
N HIS A 298 -19.25 -5.62 16.78
CA HIS A 298 -20.70 -5.72 17.06
C HIS A 298 -21.09 -7.04 17.77
N HIS A 299 -20.25 -8.09 17.67
CA HIS A 299 -20.48 -9.42 18.20
C HIS A 299 -19.26 -9.98 18.97
N PRO A 300 -18.81 -9.30 20.02
CA PRO A 300 -17.58 -9.70 20.75
C PRO A 300 -17.67 -11.09 21.38
N GLU A 301 -18.87 -11.57 21.68
CA GLU A 301 -19.14 -12.92 22.21
C GLU A 301 -18.75 -14.02 21.23
N ARG A 302 -18.65 -13.71 19.93
CA ARG A 302 -18.32 -14.69 18.88
C ARG A 302 -16.84 -14.82 18.56
N ILE A 303 -15.97 -14.19 19.34
CA ILE A 303 -14.52 -14.19 19.10
C ILE A 303 -13.93 -15.60 18.99
N TYR A 304 -14.38 -16.55 19.84
CA TYR A 304 -13.88 -17.92 19.82
C TYR A 304 -14.37 -18.72 18.59
N GLU A 305 -15.55 -18.40 18.07
CA GLU A 305 -16.11 -19.01 16.88
C GLU A 305 -15.39 -18.53 15.61
N ILE A 306 -14.98 -17.27 15.58
CA ILE A 306 -14.41 -16.62 14.42
C ILE A 306 -12.90 -16.79 14.34
N ARG A 307 -12.20 -16.83 15.47
CA ARG A 307 -10.73 -16.87 15.54
C ARG A 307 -10.09 -17.82 14.51
N ASP A 308 -10.58 -19.06 14.47
CA ASP A 308 -9.95 -20.12 13.67
C ASP A 308 -10.66 -20.37 12.34
N HIS A 309 -11.80 -19.71 12.09
CA HIS A 309 -12.67 -19.99 10.95
C HIS A 309 -13.03 -18.77 10.10
N TRP A 310 -12.47 -17.59 10.43
CA TRP A 310 -12.85 -16.37 9.72
C TRP A 310 -12.46 -16.42 8.24
N GLY A 311 -11.26 -16.86 7.89
CA GLY A 311 -10.82 -16.97 6.50
C GLY A 311 -11.78 -17.78 5.64
N ASP A 312 -12.24 -18.93 6.15
CA ASP A 312 -13.25 -19.77 5.51
C ASP A 312 -14.62 -19.09 5.40
N ALA A 313 -15.04 -18.40 6.44
CA ALA A 313 -16.31 -17.66 6.47
C ALA A 313 -16.28 -16.49 5.48
N PHE A 314 -15.18 -15.72 5.46
CA PHE A 314 -14.94 -14.64 4.50
C PHE A 314 -14.95 -15.16 3.07
N GLY A 315 -14.23 -16.26 2.79
CA GLY A 315 -14.14 -16.86 1.46
C GLY A 315 -15.49 -17.31 0.88
N ARG A 316 -16.46 -17.66 1.74
CA ARG A 316 -17.82 -18.14 1.36
C ARG A 316 -18.91 -17.06 1.47
N ALA A 317 -18.61 -15.92 2.06
CA ALA A 317 -19.60 -14.88 2.30
C ALA A 317 -20.13 -14.29 0.98
N ARG A 318 -21.41 -13.92 0.97
CA ARG A 318 -21.97 -13.17 -0.14
C ARG A 318 -21.48 -11.74 -0.12
N ILE A 319 -21.22 -11.20 -1.29
CA ILE A 319 -20.73 -9.84 -1.46
C ILE A 319 -21.84 -8.94 -1.96
N ARG A 320 -21.93 -7.73 -1.41
CA ARG A 320 -22.73 -6.61 -1.93
C ARG A 320 -21.86 -5.36 -1.90
N VAL A 321 -21.56 -4.81 -3.07
CA VAL A 321 -20.92 -3.50 -3.18
C VAL A 321 -21.94 -2.53 -3.79
N THR A 322 -22.14 -1.39 -3.15
CA THR A 322 -22.97 -0.31 -3.65
C THR A 322 -22.08 0.92 -3.87
N VAL A 323 -22.13 1.50 -5.06
CA VAL A 323 -21.35 2.70 -5.39
C VAL A 323 -22.32 3.84 -5.70
N THR A 324 -22.07 4.99 -5.11
CA THR A 324 -22.77 6.24 -5.43
C THR A 324 -21.74 7.29 -5.83
N CYS A 325 -21.87 7.83 -7.03
CA CYS A 325 -21.01 8.89 -7.55
C CYS A 325 -21.75 10.20 -7.65
N ARG A 326 -21.05 11.30 -7.32
CA ARG A 326 -21.51 12.67 -7.58
C ARG A 326 -20.45 13.43 -8.32
N ILE A 327 -20.77 13.84 -9.54
CA ILE A 327 -19.90 14.61 -10.41
C ILE A 327 -20.20 16.10 -10.23
N SER A 328 -19.19 16.85 -9.77
CA SER A 328 -19.29 18.31 -9.71
C SER A 328 -19.10 18.90 -11.11
N ARG A 329 -19.93 19.93 -11.44
CA ARG A 329 -19.85 20.67 -12.71
C ARG A 329 -18.77 21.76 -12.70
N GLU A 330 -18.29 22.12 -11.53
CA GLU A 330 -17.25 23.11 -11.36
C GLU A 330 -15.88 22.46 -11.68
N GLY A 331 -15.62 22.25 -12.95
CA GLY A 331 -14.25 22.21 -13.44
C GLY A 331 -13.69 23.63 -13.29
N ASN A 332 -12.62 23.81 -12.52
CA ASN A 332 -11.88 25.07 -12.49
C ASN A 332 -11.40 25.42 -13.89
N LEU A 333 -12.21 26.14 -14.64
CA LEU A 333 -11.74 27.03 -15.69
C LEU A 333 -11.38 28.34 -14.95
N LEU A 334 -10.19 28.37 -14.37
CA LEU A 334 -9.46 29.60 -14.06
C LEU A 334 -8.50 29.88 -15.17
#